data_c3e6cdc14f804add962fbad9a3dcb33e
#
_entry.id   c3e6cdc14f804add962fbad9a3dcb33e
#
_cell.length_a   1.000
_cell.length_b   1.000
_cell.length_c   1.000
_cell.angle_alpha   90.00
_cell.angle_beta   90.00
_cell.angle_gamma   90.00
#
_symmetry.space_group_name_H-M   'P 1'
#
loop_
_entity.id
_entity.type
_entity.pdbx_description
1 polymer ?
#
loop_
_entity_poly.entity_id
_entity_poly.type
_entity_poly.pdbx_seq_one_letter_code
_entity_poly.pdbx_strand_id
1 'polypeptide(L)'
;GFSPQKCQSSHYLPDGMLTKNQRSAKWEAIAETIKKTNEKNDKKYAEYIEKGQLIAAKQMVLEAAKEKGYTFEAWHGTRNTFTAFSKEKLGTNTHTETSKRWFFAADKTTANSYYPYGVIETLEGKEKADKLKNKGNLYHLYLKMENPLVVDVADYDYAAHRQNGDAWMEYVEQADRDRNDGIILYNALDNQLDTKARASTVYMFRESTQAKSADTITYDNNGKIIPLSERFNAENSDIRYSL
;
A
#
# COMPACT_ATOMS: atom_id res chain seq x y z
N GLY A 1 3.60 61.38 44.62
CA GLY A 1 4.33 60.22 44.20
C GLY A 1 3.39 59.05 44.11
N PHE A 2 2.96 58.70 42.87
CA PHE A 2 2.25 57.44 42.62
C PHE A 2 3.27 56.39 42.27
N SER A 3 3.32 55.31 43.05
CA SER A 3 4.12 54.09 42.77
C SER A 3 3.34 53.20 41.81
N PRO A 4 3.93 52.69 40.71
CA PRO A 4 3.22 51.77 39.85
C PRO A 4 3.17 50.38 40.47
N GLN A 5 1.96 49.89 40.77
CA GLN A 5 1.73 48.49 41.11
C GLN A 5 2.09 47.61 39.93
N LYS A 6 3.05 46.68 40.12
CA LYS A 6 3.36 45.61 39.20
C LYS A 6 2.12 44.70 39.08
N CYS A 7 1.46 44.74 37.93
CA CYS A 7 0.49 43.75 37.58
C CYS A 7 1.19 42.40 37.40
N GLN A 8 1.11 41.53 38.38
CA GLN A 8 1.44 40.11 38.20
C GLN A 8 0.30 39.47 37.37
N SER A 9 0.54 39.29 36.08
CA SER A 9 -0.33 38.48 35.26
C SER A 9 -0.16 37.00 35.68
N SER A 10 -1.02 36.57 36.63
CA SER A 10 -1.22 35.14 36.85
C SER A 10 -1.80 34.56 35.58
N HIS A 11 -1.00 33.81 34.83
CA HIS A 11 -1.48 33.03 33.72
C HIS A 11 -2.36 31.91 34.28
N TYR A 12 -3.65 32.19 34.39
CA TYR A 12 -4.67 31.19 34.69
C TYR A 12 -4.81 30.30 33.45
N LEU A 13 -4.19 29.12 33.48
CA LEU A 13 -4.49 28.07 32.51
C LEU A 13 -5.81 27.44 32.94
N PRO A 14 -6.78 27.27 32.04
CA PRO A 14 -8.01 26.56 32.35
C PRO A 14 -7.69 25.17 32.91
N ASP A 15 -8.46 24.73 33.93
CA ASP A 15 -8.34 23.38 34.51
C ASP A 15 -8.37 22.34 33.39
N GLY A 16 -7.27 21.60 33.21
CA GLY A 16 -7.11 20.57 32.17
C GLY A 16 -6.03 20.86 31.10
N MET A 17 -5.45 22.07 31.04
CA MET A 17 -4.33 22.32 30.10
C MET A 17 -2.98 21.98 30.76
N LEU A 18 -2.28 21.02 30.15
CA LEU A 18 -0.93 20.63 30.53
C LEU A 18 0.05 21.78 30.24
N THR A 19 0.97 22.07 31.16
CA THR A 19 2.13 22.93 30.90
C THR A 19 3.02 22.34 29.78
N LYS A 20 3.91 23.17 29.20
CA LYS A 20 4.86 22.72 28.19
C LYS A 20 5.69 21.52 28.68
N ASN A 21 6.16 21.54 29.91
CA ASN A 21 6.95 20.44 30.49
C ASN A 21 6.12 19.19 30.73
N GLN A 22 4.87 19.29 31.17
CA GLN A 22 3.97 18.17 31.34
C GLN A 22 3.60 17.55 29.99
N ARG A 23 3.45 18.36 28.92
CA ARG A 23 3.24 17.85 27.55
C ARG A 23 4.47 17.10 27.06
N SER A 24 5.69 17.65 27.26
CA SER A 24 6.93 16.94 26.87
C SER A 24 7.06 15.60 27.57
N ALA A 25 6.92 15.57 28.89
CA ALA A 25 6.99 14.34 29.68
C ALA A 25 5.93 13.30 29.26
N LYS A 26 4.71 13.76 28.92
CA LYS A 26 3.66 12.87 28.41
C LYS A 26 4.05 12.25 27.06
N TRP A 27 4.59 13.06 26.15
CA TRP A 27 5.04 12.55 24.83
C TRP A 27 6.22 11.59 24.96
N GLU A 28 7.17 11.85 25.85
CA GLU A 28 8.29 10.96 26.13
C GLU A 28 7.82 9.60 26.69
N ALA A 29 6.85 9.62 27.61
CA ALA A 29 6.26 8.40 28.17
C ALA A 29 5.49 7.59 27.09
N ILE A 30 4.78 8.27 26.19
CA ILE A 30 4.10 7.62 25.07
C ILE A 30 5.13 7.00 24.11
N ALA A 31 6.18 7.74 23.74
CA ALA A 31 7.23 7.25 22.87
C ALA A 31 7.93 6.00 23.44
N GLU A 32 8.25 6.01 24.72
CA GLU A 32 8.85 4.86 25.41
C GLU A 32 7.90 3.65 25.45
N THR A 33 6.60 3.88 25.63
CA THR A 33 5.59 2.81 25.60
C THR A 33 5.49 2.20 24.22
N ILE A 34 5.47 3.02 23.15
CA ILE A 34 5.45 2.57 21.77
C ILE A 34 6.71 1.74 21.48
N LYS A 35 7.88 2.24 21.88
CA LYS A 35 9.16 1.53 21.70
C LYS A 35 9.14 0.15 22.33
N LYS A 36 8.74 0.02 23.60
CA LYS A 36 8.65 -1.28 24.29
C LYS A 36 7.64 -2.22 23.64
N THR A 37 6.53 -1.69 23.14
CA THR A 37 5.52 -2.48 22.41
C THR A 37 6.09 -3.00 21.11
N ASN A 38 6.79 -2.16 20.34
CA ASN A 38 7.46 -2.54 19.10
C ASN A 38 8.50 -3.64 19.34
N GLU A 39 9.40 -3.45 20.31
CA GLU A 39 10.42 -4.44 20.67
C GLU A 39 9.81 -5.81 21.03
N LYS A 40 8.71 -5.79 21.80
CA LYS A 40 7.97 -7.02 22.15
C LYS A 40 7.35 -7.69 20.91
N ASN A 41 6.75 -6.92 20.03
CA ASN A 41 6.11 -7.44 18.82
C ASN A 41 7.16 -7.96 17.83
N ASP A 42 8.28 -7.27 17.65
CA ASP A 42 9.37 -7.70 16.78
C ASP A 42 9.97 -9.03 17.25
N LYS A 43 10.19 -9.17 18.57
CA LYS A 43 10.66 -10.42 19.15
C LYS A 43 9.69 -11.57 18.91
N LYS A 44 8.39 -11.35 19.14
CA LYS A 44 7.35 -12.35 18.93
C LYS A 44 7.23 -12.75 17.46
N TYR A 45 7.29 -11.78 16.55
CA TYR A 45 7.29 -12.01 15.11
C TYR A 45 8.50 -12.85 14.67
N ALA A 46 9.70 -12.51 15.12
CA ALA A 46 10.91 -13.28 14.85
C ALA A 46 10.79 -14.73 15.38
N GLU A 47 10.30 -14.92 16.59
CA GLU A 47 10.06 -16.25 17.16
C GLU A 47 9.10 -17.11 16.34
N TYR A 48 8.02 -16.52 15.80
CA TYR A 48 7.10 -17.22 14.93
C TYR A 48 7.74 -17.67 13.63
N ILE A 49 8.59 -16.82 13.04
CA ILE A 49 9.32 -17.15 11.82
C ILE A 49 10.32 -18.29 12.08
N GLU A 50 11.13 -18.19 13.14
CA GLU A 50 12.11 -19.23 13.53
C GLU A 50 11.46 -20.59 13.77
N LYS A 51 10.25 -20.60 14.34
CA LYS A 51 9.47 -21.83 14.63
C LYS A 51 8.66 -22.32 13.42
N GLY A 52 8.71 -21.64 12.27
CA GLY A 52 7.91 -21.96 11.08
C GLY A 52 6.40 -21.71 11.25
N GLN A 53 6.00 -20.93 12.25
CA GLN A 53 4.60 -20.59 12.55
C GLN A 53 4.12 -19.45 11.64
N LEU A 54 4.18 -19.66 10.31
CA LEU A 54 3.96 -18.63 9.32
C LEU A 54 2.55 -18.04 9.33
N ILE A 55 1.53 -18.79 9.74
CA ILE A 55 0.16 -18.28 9.86
C ILE A 55 0.09 -17.21 10.96
N ALA A 56 0.71 -17.48 12.12
CA ALA A 56 0.75 -16.52 13.22
C ALA A 56 1.57 -15.28 12.87
N ALA A 57 2.71 -15.45 12.18
CA ALA A 57 3.52 -14.33 11.67
C ALA A 57 2.73 -13.48 10.65
N LYS A 58 1.99 -14.12 9.72
CA LYS A 58 1.14 -13.43 8.74
C LYS A 58 0.03 -12.62 9.43
N GLN A 59 -0.58 -13.16 10.48
CA GLN A 59 -1.60 -12.42 11.25
C GLN A 59 -1.02 -11.16 11.88
N MET A 60 0.20 -11.23 12.45
CA MET A 60 0.87 -10.05 12.99
C MET A 60 1.16 -8.99 11.91
N VAL A 61 1.57 -9.42 10.71
CA VAL A 61 1.77 -8.52 9.56
C VAL A 61 0.47 -7.81 9.18
N LEU A 62 -0.64 -8.54 9.11
CA LEU A 62 -1.97 -7.97 8.80
C LEU A 62 -2.41 -6.95 9.86
N GLU A 63 -2.21 -7.26 11.14
CA GLU A 63 -2.54 -6.36 12.24
C GLU A 63 -1.71 -5.08 12.20
N ALA A 64 -0.39 -5.19 11.99
CA ALA A 64 0.50 -4.04 11.84
C ALA A 64 0.14 -3.18 10.63
N ALA A 65 -0.23 -3.79 9.50
CA ALA A 65 -0.71 -3.08 8.32
C ALA A 65 -1.97 -2.26 8.63
N LYS A 66 -2.98 -2.89 9.26
CA LYS A 66 -4.24 -2.23 9.64
C LYS A 66 -4.04 -1.08 10.61
N GLU A 67 -3.19 -1.23 11.61
CA GLU A 67 -2.84 -0.17 12.55
C GLU A 67 -2.26 1.08 11.87
N LYS A 68 -1.59 0.91 10.73
CA LYS A 68 -1.00 1.99 9.92
C LYS A 68 -1.93 2.46 8.79
N GLY A 69 -3.15 1.91 8.68
CA GLY A 69 -4.15 2.29 7.68
C GLY A 69 -3.99 1.58 6.32
N TYR A 70 -3.13 0.57 6.21
CA TYR A 70 -3.02 -0.26 5.02
C TYR A 70 -4.06 -1.38 5.07
N THR A 71 -5.26 -1.12 4.55
CA THR A 71 -6.45 -1.95 4.77
C THR A 71 -6.94 -2.69 3.52
N PHE A 72 -6.46 -2.33 2.33
CA PHE A 72 -6.87 -2.98 1.09
C PHE A 72 -5.82 -4.00 0.66
N GLU A 73 -6.21 -5.27 0.56
CA GLU A 73 -5.35 -6.33 0.05
C GLU A 73 -5.41 -6.35 -1.48
N ALA A 74 -4.27 -6.34 -2.15
CA ALA A 74 -4.17 -6.26 -3.60
C ALA A 74 -2.93 -6.97 -4.12
N TRP A 75 -2.88 -7.19 -5.44
CA TRP A 75 -1.73 -7.76 -6.14
C TRP A 75 -1.34 -6.88 -7.32
N HIS A 76 -0.05 -6.87 -7.63
CA HIS A 76 0.49 -6.20 -8.80
C HIS A 76 1.35 -7.15 -9.61
N GLY A 77 0.91 -7.46 -10.84
CA GLY A 77 1.64 -8.27 -11.80
C GLY A 77 2.52 -7.40 -12.70
N THR A 78 3.78 -7.77 -12.89
CA THR A 78 4.72 -6.98 -13.70
C THR A 78 5.84 -7.82 -14.29
N ARG A 79 6.45 -7.31 -15.36
CA ARG A 79 7.67 -7.87 -15.96
C ARG A 79 8.95 -7.44 -15.24
N ASN A 80 8.85 -6.51 -14.31
CA ASN A 80 9.99 -5.89 -13.65
C ASN A 80 10.11 -6.37 -12.19
N THR A 81 11.34 -6.38 -11.69
CA THR A 81 11.62 -6.50 -10.27
C THR A 81 11.94 -5.12 -9.70
N PHE A 82 11.27 -4.73 -8.62
CA PHE A 82 11.49 -3.45 -7.97
C PHE A 82 11.19 -3.55 -6.47
N THR A 83 11.66 -2.58 -5.72
CA THR A 83 11.37 -2.43 -4.29
C THR A 83 10.50 -1.20 -3.99
N ALA A 84 10.28 -0.35 -5.00
CA ALA A 84 9.42 0.82 -4.88
C ALA A 84 8.70 1.10 -6.20
N PHE A 85 7.46 1.53 -6.14
CA PHE A 85 6.76 2.09 -7.29
C PHE A 85 7.40 3.45 -7.65
N SER A 86 7.79 3.63 -8.91
CA SER A 86 8.41 4.88 -9.39
C SER A 86 7.50 5.62 -10.35
N LYS A 87 7.28 6.90 -10.10
CA LYS A 87 6.51 7.77 -11.01
C LYS A 87 7.14 7.86 -12.41
N GLU A 88 8.46 7.69 -12.52
CA GLU A 88 9.18 7.65 -13.80
C GLU A 88 8.83 6.42 -14.65
N LYS A 89 8.25 5.38 -14.03
CA LYS A 89 7.83 4.15 -14.71
C LYS A 89 6.34 4.12 -15.05
N LEU A 90 5.60 5.16 -14.70
CA LEU A 90 4.19 5.27 -15.10
C LEU A 90 4.05 5.23 -16.62
N GLY A 91 3.08 4.49 -17.13
CA GLY A 91 2.79 4.35 -18.57
C GLY A 91 3.79 3.52 -19.37
N THR A 92 4.87 2.98 -18.77
CA THR A 92 5.89 2.24 -19.53
C THR A 92 5.43 0.86 -20.01
N ASN A 93 4.44 0.26 -19.35
CA ASN A 93 3.97 -1.09 -19.68
C ASN A 93 2.72 -1.09 -20.57
N THR A 94 1.77 -0.20 -20.34
CA THR A 94 0.46 -0.23 -20.99
C THR A 94 0.22 0.97 -21.90
N HIS A 95 0.97 2.05 -21.76
CA HIS A 95 0.91 3.27 -22.59
C HIS A 95 -0.46 4.00 -22.60
N THR A 96 -1.42 3.59 -21.74
CA THR A 96 -2.70 4.30 -21.63
C THR A 96 -2.53 5.61 -20.86
N GLU A 97 -3.39 6.59 -21.11
CA GLU A 97 -3.33 7.88 -20.39
C GLU A 97 -3.51 7.69 -18.88
N THR A 98 -4.37 6.75 -18.46
CA THR A 98 -4.55 6.40 -17.04
C THR A 98 -3.28 5.84 -16.42
N SER A 99 -2.57 4.96 -17.12
CA SER A 99 -1.33 4.35 -16.63
C SER A 99 -0.16 5.32 -16.54
N LYS A 100 -0.24 6.47 -17.22
CA LYS A 100 0.74 7.56 -17.10
C LYS A 100 0.55 8.40 -15.83
N ARG A 101 -0.59 8.26 -15.15
CA ARG A 101 -0.97 9.09 -13.99
C ARG A 101 -1.01 8.33 -12.68
N TRP A 102 -1.39 7.05 -12.71
CA TRP A 102 -1.70 6.25 -11.54
C TRP A 102 -1.01 4.89 -11.58
N PHE A 103 -0.65 4.37 -10.42
CA PHE A 103 -0.22 2.99 -10.25
C PHE A 103 -1.44 2.09 -10.16
N PHE A 104 -1.31 0.85 -10.65
CA PHE A 104 -2.37 -0.14 -10.68
C PHE A 104 -2.05 -1.33 -9.81
N ALA A 105 -3.07 -1.84 -9.13
CA ALA A 105 -3.10 -3.15 -8.52
C ALA A 105 -4.51 -3.74 -8.71
N ALA A 106 -4.68 -5.03 -8.44
CA ALA A 106 -5.96 -5.68 -8.66
C ALA A 106 -6.15 -6.85 -7.68
N ASP A 107 -7.24 -7.58 -7.82
CA ASP A 107 -7.30 -8.91 -7.24
C ASP A 107 -6.22 -9.84 -7.85
N LYS A 108 -5.95 -10.95 -7.18
CA LYS A 108 -4.87 -11.85 -7.57
C LYS A 108 -5.03 -12.41 -8.99
N THR A 109 -6.25 -12.69 -9.42
CA THR A 109 -6.52 -13.28 -10.74
C THR A 109 -6.17 -12.31 -11.85
N THR A 110 -6.64 -11.07 -11.73
CA THR A 110 -6.36 -10.00 -12.68
C THR A 110 -4.89 -9.63 -12.69
N ALA A 111 -4.28 -9.42 -11.52
CA ALA A 111 -2.84 -9.13 -11.44
C ALA A 111 -1.97 -10.24 -12.06
N ASN A 112 -2.36 -11.50 -11.91
CA ASN A 112 -1.66 -12.64 -12.53
C ASN A 112 -1.68 -12.59 -14.06
N SER A 113 -2.68 -11.97 -14.67
CA SER A 113 -2.75 -11.80 -16.13
C SER A 113 -1.69 -10.83 -16.68
N TYR A 114 -1.15 -9.96 -15.83
CA TYR A 114 -0.08 -9.00 -16.16
C TYR A 114 1.33 -9.51 -15.80
N TYR A 115 1.41 -10.68 -15.17
CA TYR A 115 2.65 -11.33 -14.80
C TYR A 115 3.02 -12.38 -15.87
N PRO A 116 4.19 -12.30 -16.53
CA PRO A 116 4.52 -13.17 -17.64
C PRO A 116 4.46 -14.67 -17.31
N TYR A 117 4.89 -15.04 -16.11
CA TYR A 117 4.78 -16.41 -15.64
C TYR A 117 3.31 -16.85 -15.56
N GLY A 118 2.46 -16.04 -14.95
CA GLY A 118 1.04 -16.32 -14.78
C GLY A 118 0.29 -16.40 -16.12
N VAL A 119 0.65 -15.54 -17.07
CA VAL A 119 0.10 -15.60 -18.45
C VAL A 119 0.44 -16.94 -19.09
N ILE A 120 1.71 -17.33 -19.09
CA ILE A 120 2.14 -18.59 -19.72
C ILE A 120 1.62 -19.81 -18.96
N GLU A 121 1.60 -19.79 -17.62
CA GLU A 121 1.01 -20.87 -16.81
C GLU A 121 -0.45 -21.11 -17.17
N THR A 122 -1.22 -20.01 -17.37
CA THR A 122 -2.65 -20.10 -17.74
C THR A 122 -2.86 -20.60 -19.16
N LEU A 123 -2.06 -20.12 -20.12
CA LEU A 123 -2.23 -20.43 -21.56
C LEU A 123 -1.55 -21.73 -21.99
N GLU A 124 -0.38 -22.02 -21.44
CA GLU A 124 0.52 -23.05 -21.97
C GLU A 124 0.96 -24.07 -20.91
N GLY A 125 0.51 -23.90 -19.67
CA GLY A 125 0.79 -24.79 -18.55
C GLY A 125 2.08 -24.50 -17.82
N LYS A 126 2.17 -25.12 -16.62
CA LYS A 126 3.23 -24.84 -15.63
C LYS A 126 4.64 -25.14 -16.16
N GLU A 127 4.82 -26.22 -16.93
CA GLU A 127 6.15 -26.61 -17.45
C GLU A 127 6.78 -25.52 -18.31
N LYS A 128 5.98 -24.86 -19.15
CA LYS A 128 6.46 -23.75 -19.97
C LYS A 128 6.67 -22.47 -19.15
N ALA A 129 5.79 -22.20 -18.17
CA ALA A 129 5.91 -21.07 -17.28
C ALA A 129 7.21 -21.16 -16.43
N ASP A 130 7.59 -22.36 -15.97
CA ASP A 130 8.81 -22.56 -15.18
C ASP A 130 10.09 -22.15 -15.93
N LYS A 131 10.08 -22.17 -17.27
CA LYS A 131 11.19 -21.68 -18.12
C LYS A 131 11.31 -20.14 -18.09
N LEU A 132 10.25 -19.45 -17.64
CA LEU A 132 10.22 -17.99 -17.49
C LEU A 132 10.46 -17.53 -16.05
N LYS A 133 10.80 -18.44 -15.16
CA LYS A 133 11.12 -18.15 -13.77
C LYS A 133 12.14 -17.01 -13.69
N ASN A 134 11.82 -15.97 -12.93
CA ASN A 134 12.58 -14.72 -12.79
C ASN A 134 12.39 -13.66 -13.91
N LYS A 135 11.43 -13.83 -14.82
CA LYS A 135 11.10 -12.80 -15.84
C LYS A 135 9.92 -11.92 -15.45
N GLY A 136 9.81 -11.57 -14.19
CA GLY A 136 8.76 -10.72 -13.63
C GLY A 136 8.34 -11.15 -12.24
N ASN A 137 7.38 -10.44 -11.66
CA ASN A 137 6.92 -10.68 -10.31
C ASN A 137 5.41 -10.48 -10.19
N LEU A 138 4.83 -11.19 -9.23
CA LEU A 138 3.49 -10.96 -8.72
C LEU A 138 3.64 -10.49 -7.26
N TYR A 139 3.52 -9.19 -7.05
CA TYR A 139 3.63 -8.58 -5.74
C TYR A 139 2.31 -8.71 -4.98
N HIS A 140 2.37 -9.20 -3.76
CA HIS A 140 1.26 -9.19 -2.81
C HIS A 140 1.39 -7.94 -1.93
N LEU A 141 0.35 -7.11 -1.90
CA LEU A 141 0.40 -5.77 -1.32
C LEU A 141 -0.76 -5.52 -0.36
N TYR A 142 -0.49 -4.67 0.63
CA TYR A 142 -1.51 -3.91 1.33
C TYR A 142 -1.44 -2.46 0.86
N LEU A 143 -2.61 -1.87 0.54
CA LEU A 143 -2.72 -0.49 0.10
C LEU A 143 -3.37 0.37 1.18
N LYS A 144 -2.89 1.62 1.28
CA LYS A 144 -3.47 2.68 2.10
C LYS A 144 -4.11 3.73 1.21
N MET A 145 -5.42 3.89 1.35
CA MET A 145 -6.18 4.96 0.72
C MET A 145 -7.15 5.52 1.76
N GLU A 146 -7.07 6.81 2.04
CA GLU A 146 -7.86 7.47 3.10
C GLU A 146 -9.16 8.05 2.54
N ASN A 147 -9.14 8.46 1.27
CA ASN A 147 -10.28 9.05 0.57
C ASN A 147 -10.37 8.54 -0.88
N PRO A 148 -10.57 7.22 -1.12
CA PRO A 148 -10.67 6.70 -2.48
C PRO A 148 -12.02 7.05 -3.13
N LEU A 149 -12.01 7.29 -4.45
CA LEU A 149 -13.21 7.20 -5.27
C LEU A 149 -13.60 5.73 -5.41
N VAL A 150 -14.82 5.38 -5.04
CA VAL A 150 -15.31 3.99 -5.12
C VAL A 150 -16.44 3.92 -6.14
N VAL A 151 -16.28 3.08 -7.17
CA VAL A 151 -17.24 2.95 -8.27
C VAL A 151 -17.51 1.48 -8.59
N ASP A 152 -18.76 1.14 -8.84
CA ASP A 152 -19.14 -0.11 -9.50
C ASP A 152 -19.20 0.14 -11.02
N VAL A 153 -18.40 -0.62 -11.76
CA VAL A 153 -18.22 -0.43 -13.21
C VAL A 153 -18.74 -1.62 -14.02
N ALA A 154 -19.72 -2.36 -13.49
CA ALA A 154 -20.30 -3.53 -14.15
C ALA A 154 -20.80 -3.23 -15.57
N ASP A 155 -21.35 -2.05 -15.80
CA ASP A 155 -21.92 -1.62 -17.08
C ASP A 155 -20.94 -0.83 -17.96
N TYR A 156 -19.67 -0.72 -17.57
CA TYR A 156 -18.66 0.04 -18.30
C TYR A 156 -18.17 -0.73 -19.53
N ASP A 157 -18.23 -0.11 -20.71
CA ASP A 157 -17.69 -0.70 -21.94
C ASP A 157 -16.18 -0.58 -22.02
N TYR A 158 -15.49 -1.40 -21.22
CA TYR A 158 -14.04 -1.44 -21.17
C TYR A 158 -13.38 -1.69 -22.53
N ALA A 159 -14.00 -2.51 -23.39
CA ALA A 159 -13.41 -2.88 -24.67
C ALA A 159 -13.34 -1.67 -25.62
N ALA A 160 -14.42 -0.87 -25.70
CA ALA A 160 -14.43 0.35 -26.50
C ALA A 160 -13.41 1.38 -25.99
N HIS A 161 -13.41 1.65 -24.69
CA HIS A 161 -12.47 2.61 -24.09
C HIS A 161 -11.01 2.18 -24.17
N ARG A 162 -10.74 0.88 -24.05
CA ARG A 162 -9.38 0.33 -24.22
C ARG A 162 -8.84 0.55 -25.63
N GLN A 163 -9.67 0.38 -26.67
CA GLN A 163 -9.27 0.63 -28.07
C GLN A 163 -8.91 2.10 -28.30
N ASN A 164 -9.61 3.02 -27.64
CA ASN A 164 -9.36 4.46 -27.71
C ASN A 164 -8.18 4.90 -26.81
N GLY A 165 -7.67 4.02 -25.95
CA GLY A 165 -6.59 4.35 -25.01
C GLY A 165 -7.03 5.18 -23.79
N ASP A 166 -8.34 5.35 -23.58
CA ASP A 166 -8.93 6.19 -22.53
C ASP A 166 -9.65 5.41 -21.42
N ALA A 167 -9.44 4.07 -21.36
CA ALA A 167 -10.03 3.23 -20.32
C ALA A 167 -9.81 3.83 -18.92
N TRP A 168 -10.89 3.96 -18.14
CA TRP A 168 -10.95 4.51 -16.79
C TRP A 168 -10.66 6.01 -16.67
N MET A 169 -10.48 6.75 -17.78
CA MET A 169 -10.11 8.18 -17.72
C MET A 169 -11.15 9.04 -17.03
N GLU A 170 -12.44 8.80 -17.22
CA GLU A 170 -13.51 9.55 -16.56
C GLU A 170 -13.40 9.49 -15.03
N TYR A 171 -13.06 8.30 -14.48
CA TYR A 171 -12.88 8.11 -13.03
C TYR A 171 -11.59 8.74 -12.53
N VAL A 172 -10.53 8.72 -13.34
CA VAL A 172 -9.29 9.44 -13.03
C VAL A 172 -9.52 10.94 -12.97
N GLU A 173 -10.24 11.49 -13.94
CA GLU A 173 -10.57 12.91 -13.97
C GLU A 173 -11.53 13.31 -12.83
N GLN A 174 -12.46 12.45 -12.47
CA GLN A 174 -13.31 12.66 -11.31
C GLN A 174 -12.47 12.66 -10.02
N ALA A 175 -11.63 11.65 -9.83
CA ALA A 175 -10.77 11.55 -8.66
C ALA A 175 -9.80 12.74 -8.54
N ASP A 176 -9.33 13.29 -9.68
CA ASP A 176 -8.49 14.49 -9.70
C ASP A 176 -9.28 15.73 -9.25
N ARG A 177 -10.50 15.91 -9.75
CA ARG A 177 -11.37 17.02 -9.34
C ARG A 177 -11.73 16.96 -7.87
N ASP A 178 -12.06 15.78 -7.37
CA ASP A 178 -12.53 15.55 -6.00
C ASP A 178 -11.39 15.35 -4.99
N ARG A 179 -10.12 15.39 -5.47
CA ARG A 179 -8.90 15.21 -4.68
C ARG A 179 -8.86 13.87 -3.94
N ASN A 180 -9.35 12.82 -4.59
CA ASN A 180 -9.22 11.48 -4.06
C ASN A 180 -7.76 11.00 -4.11
N ASP A 181 -7.36 10.20 -3.13
CA ASP A 181 -6.01 9.64 -3.03
C ASP A 181 -5.90 8.24 -3.65
N GLY A 182 -7.02 7.67 -4.06
CA GLY A 182 -7.13 6.36 -4.71
C GLY A 182 -8.42 6.23 -5.51
N ILE A 183 -8.50 5.16 -6.31
CA ILE A 183 -9.72 4.76 -7.01
C ILE A 183 -9.89 3.25 -6.80
N ILE A 184 -11.10 2.83 -6.48
CA ILE A 184 -11.49 1.42 -6.36
C ILE A 184 -12.62 1.16 -7.35
N LEU A 185 -12.35 0.33 -8.35
CA LEU A 185 -13.34 -0.09 -9.34
C LEU A 185 -13.77 -1.51 -9.04
N TYR A 186 -15.01 -1.69 -8.62
CA TYR A 186 -15.64 -3.01 -8.50
C TYR A 186 -16.21 -3.48 -9.82
N ASN A 187 -16.23 -4.78 -10.05
CA ASN A 187 -16.75 -5.41 -11.25
C ASN A 187 -16.03 -4.97 -12.55
N ALA A 188 -14.78 -4.55 -12.43
CA ALA A 188 -13.97 -4.14 -13.57
C ALA A 188 -13.58 -5.33 -14.45
N LEU A 189 -13.71 -5.19 -15.77
CA LEU A 189 -13.30 -6.18 -16.75
C LEU A 189 -11.88 -5.93 -17.26
N ASP A 190 -10.94 -5.67 -16.36
CA ASP A 190 -9.53 -5.41 -16.66
C ASP A 190 -8.70 -6.68 -16.61
N ASN A 191 -8.60 -7.39 -17.74
CA ASN A 191 -7.80 -8.62 -17.84
C ASN A 191 -7.05 -8.67 -19.17
N GLN A 192 -5.74 -8.83 -19.13
CA GLN A 192 -4.90 -8.89 -20.34
C GLN A 192 -5.12 -10.18 -21.16
N LEU A 193 -5.57 -11.27 -20.55
CA LEU A 193 -5.77 -12.57 -21.21
C LEU A 193 -7.09 -12.69 -21.98
N ASP A 194 -7.89 -11.72 -21.94
CA ASP A 194 -9.26 -11.53 -22.35
C ASP A 194 -9.83 -12.43 -23.46
N THR A 195 -10.21 -13.62 -23.12
CA THR A 195 -11.21 -14.38 -23.88
C THR A 195 -12.48 -14.63 -23.08
N LYS A 196 -12.47 -14.39 -21.77
CA LYS A 196 -13.62 -14.46 -20.85
C LYS A 196 -13.31 -13.56 -19.66
N ALA A 197 -13.37 -12.26 -19.88
CA ALA A 197 -13.17 -11.27 -18.82
C ALA A 197 -14.03 -11.64 -17.61
N ARG A 198 -13.39 -11.74 -16.45
CA ARG A 198 -14.09 -11.90 -15.17
C ARG A 198 -14.08 -10.57 -14.45
N ALA A 199 -15.23 -10.22 -13.91
CA ALA A 199 -15.32 -9.07 -13.02
C ALA A 199 -14.31 -9.19 -11.88
N SER A 200 -13.54 -8.13 -11.67
CA SER A 200 -12.48 -8.05 -10.70
C SER A 200 -12.53 -6.73 -9.94
N THR A 201 -11.76 -6.60 -8.88
CA THR A 201 -11.54 -5.29 -8.24
C THR A 201 -10.20 -4.74 -8.72
N VAL A 202 -10.23 -3.53 -9.28
CA VAL A 202 -9.03 -2.77 -9.67
C VAL A 202 -8.81 -1.63 -8.70
N TYR A 203 -7.58 -1.45 -8.28
CA TYR A 203 -7.14 -0.36 -7.41
C TYR A 203 -6.17 0.53 -8.18
N MET A 204 -6.37 1.83 -8.10
CA MET A 204 -5.42 2.81 -8.60
C MET A 204 -4.99 3.71 -7.45
N PHE A 205 -3.69 4.00 -7.35
CA PHE A 205 -3.13 4.82 -6.28
C PHE A 205 -2.04 5.75 -6.83
N ARG A 206 -1.82 6.89 -6.16
CA ARG A 206 -0.97 7.97 -6.67
C ARG A 206 0.46 7.91 -6.18
N GLU A 207 0.63 7.53 -4.92
CA GLU A 207 1.91 7.64 -4.24
C GLU A 207 2.49 6.25 -3.98
N SER A 208 3.79 6.11 -4.24
CA SER A 208 4.52 4.87 -3.96
C SER A 208 4.41 4.41 -2.51
N THR A 209 4.27 5.35 -1.59
CA THR A 209 4.13 5.09 -0.16
C THR A 209 2.79 4.45 0.23
N GLN A 210 1.79 4.51 -0.67
CA GLN A 210 0.48 3.90 -0.44
C GLN A 210 0.49 2.37 -0.58
N ALA A 211 1.57 1.77 -1.09
CA ALA A 211 1.68 0.32 -1.26
C ALA A 211 2.80 -0.26 -0.38
N LYS A 212 2.50 -1.33 0.36
CA LYS A 212 3.47 -2.09 1.17
C LYS A 212 3.32 -3.58 0.93
N SER A 213 4.42 -4.33 1.05
CA SER A 213 4.37 -5.78 0.92
C SER A 213 3.49 -6.42 1.99
N ALA A 214 2.60 -7.30 1.54
CA ALA A 214 1.78 -8.17 2.38
C ALA A 214 2.46 -9.52 2.67
N ASP A 215 3.69 -9.73 2.18
CA ASP A 215 4.42 -10.98 2.40
C ASP A 215 4.63 -11.20 3.90
N THR A 216 4.52 -12.45 4.30
CA THR A 216 4.74 -12.83 5.70
C THR A 216 6.13 -12.46 6.17
N ILE A 217 7.15 -12.61 5.31
CA ILE A 217 8.55 -12.27 5.60
C ILE A 217 9.08 -11.36 4.50
N THR A 218 9.72 -10.26 4.88
CA THR A 218 10.46 -9.38 3.97
C THR A 218 11.91 -9.27 4.42
N TYR A 219 12.81 -9.06 3.46
CA TYR A 219 14.26 -9.01 3.69
C TYR A 219 14.84 -7.68 3.23
N ASP A 220 15.80 -7.17 3.96
CA ASP A 220 16.62 -6.03 3.56
C ASP A 220 17.60 -6.39 2.42
N ASN A 221 18.41 -5.43 1.99
CA ASN A 221 19.40 -5.64 0.93
C ASN A 221 20.55 -6.58 1.34
N ASN A 222 20.71 -6.86 2.63
CA ASN A 222 21.70 -7.76 3.19
C ASN A 222 21.13 -9.16 3.46
N GLY A 223 19.86 -9.39 3.12
CA GLY A 223 19.17 -10.65 3.38
C GLY A 223 18.71 -10.84 4.83
N LYS A 224 18.74 -9.78 5.66
CA LYS A 224 18.23 -9.82 7.02
C LYS A 224 16.72 -9.60 7.02
N ILE A 225 16.00 -10.34 7.87
CA ILE A 225 14.56 -10.16 8.06
C ILE A 225 14.29 -8.75 8.60
N ILE A 226 13.37 -8.03 7.95
CA ILE A 226 12.94 -6.71 8.38
C ILE A 226 11.99 -6.87 9.58
N PRO A 227 12.26 -6.19 10.73
CA PRO A 227 11.40 -6.22 11.89
C PRO A 227 9.99 -5.74 11.57
N LEU A 228 8.99 -6.23 12.29
CA LEU A 228 7.60 -5.85 12.06
C LEU A 228 7.35 -4.35 12.27
N SER A 229 8.02 -3.75 13.27
CA SER A 229 7.94 -2.32 13.59
C SER A 229 8.48 -1.41 12.49
N GLU A 230 9.36 -1.95 11.63
CA GLU A 230 9.93 -1.24 10.48
C GLU A 230 9.10 -1.39 9.20
N ARG A 231 7.95 -2.06 9.25
CA ARG A 231 7.05 -2.25 8.11
C ARG A 231 5.89 -1.25 8.16
N PHE A 232 5.30 -0.92 7.01
CA PHE A 232 4.11 -0.05 6.88
C PHE A 232 4.32 1.43 7.27
N ASN A 233 5.51 2.00 7.04
CA ASN A 233 5.72 3.44 7.16
C ASN A 233 5.25 4.19 5.90
N ALA A 234 4.41 5.19 6.08
CA ALA A 234 3.87 6.02 5.01
C ALA A 234 4.89 7.03 4.43
N GLU A 235 6.07 7.18 5.04
CA GLU A 235 7.09 8.11 4.55
C GLU A 235 8.15 7.44 3.66
N ASN A 236 8.21 6.09 3.65
CA ASN A 236 9.14 5.32 2.85
C ASN A 236 8.46 4.77 1.59
N SER A 237 9.06 4.95 0.43
CA SER A 237 8.56 4.41 -0.84
C SER A 237 8.90 2.93 -1.06
N ASP A 238 9.90 2.38 -0.36
CA ASP A 238 10.23 0.96 -0.46
C ASP A 238 9.09 0.13 0.14
N ILE A 239 8.54 -0.78 -0.67
CA ILE A 239 7.40 -1.60 -0.26
C ILE A 239 7.72 -2.58 0.86
N ARG A 240 9.00 -2.89 1.07
CA ARG A 240 9.47 -3.84 2.09
C ARG A 240 9.56 -3.20 3.46
N TYR A 241 9.88 -1.90 3.49
CA TYR A 241 10.24 -1.16 4.68
C TYR A 241 9.19 -0.20 5.18
N SER A 242 9.51 0.21 6.38
CA SER A 242 8.98 1.40 6.99
C SER A 242 10.05 2.01 7.91
N LEU A 243 10.71 3.04 7.49
CA LEU A 243 11.42 3.97 8.37
C LEU A 243 10.82 5.34 8.19
#